data_bf748acaa44ded99e4b2ff93a5d6df9e
#
_entry.id   bf748acaa44ded99e4b2ff93a5d6df9e
#
_cell.length_a   1.000
_cell.length_b   1.000
_cell.length_c   1.000
_cell.angle_alpha   90.00
_cell.angle_beta   90.00
_cell.angle_gamma   90.00
#
_symmetry.space_group_name_H-M   'P 1'
#
loop_
_entity.id
_entity.type
_entity.pdbx_description
1 polymer ?
#
loop_
_entity_poly.entity_id
_entity_poly.type
_entity_poly.pdbx_seq_one_letter_code
_entity_poly.pdbx_strand_id
1 'polypeptide(L)'
;LGPGEGPLHLTSMVDDLVVQARFASDPALPCPSVAVSVHTPDDRIVSSAGAWNDGVELQRDASGAGFVQVCFAKFPLLKGRYFVSVHLFCERGLHIYDAADRAVYLEVTQNGLEQGLFHVPRVWTSAAGVPQAADTSEGALRLEGKAETHLATLLDGLSSQAVSLEVGESLTFPDTQAHGLAA
;
A
#
# COMPACT_ATOMS: atom_id res chain seq x y z
N LEU A 1 12.88 10.71 1.56
CA LEU A 1 12.91 12.01 2.24
C LEU A 1 13.79 11.86 3.46
N GLY A 2 14.83 12.69 3.60
CA GLY A 2 15.68 12.69 4.78
C GLY A 2 14.92 13.19 6.02
N PRO A 3 15.41 12.90 7.24
CA PRO A 3 14.83 13.44 8.46
C PRO A 3 14.90 14.98 8.43
N GLY A 4 13.77 15.64 8.19
CA GLY A 4 13.67 17.11 8.15
C GLY A 4 12.71 17.68 7.13
N GLU A 5 12.18 16.90 6.20
CA GLU A 5 11.12 17.34 5.31
C GLU A 5 9.76 17.13 5.98
N GLY A 6 8.88 18.14 5.87
CA GLY A 6 7.55 18.12 6.48
C GLY A 6 6.65 16.97 5.96
N PRO A 7 5.40 16.93 6.39
CA PRO A 7 4.48 15.89 5.97
C PRO A 7 4.26 15.90 4.46
N LEU A 8 4.12 14.73 3.86
CA LEU A 8 3.65 14.57 2.51
C LEU A 8 2.13 14.81 2.50
N HIS A 9 1.68 15.77 1.71
CA HIS A 9 0.26 16.12 1.60
C HIS A 9 -0.38 15.37 0.45
N LEU A 10 -1.49 14.70 0.72
CA LEU A 10 -2.30 13.99 -0.27
C LEU A 10 -3.77 14.39 -0.14
N THR A 11 -4.49 14.34 -1.25
CA THR A 11 -5.95 14.47 -1.29
C THR A 11 -6.57 13.11 -1.54
N SER A 12 -7.39 12.67 -0.60
CA SER A 12 -8.11 11.38 -0.66
C SER A 12 -8.83 11.20 -2.00
N MET A 13 -8.71 10.04 -2.62
CA MET A 13 -9.34 9.65 -3.88
C MET A 13 -8.94 10.50 -5.10
N VAL A 14 -7.97 11.39 -4.96
CA VAL A 14 -7.44 12.25 -6.03
C VAL A 14 -6.00 11.88 -6.33
N ASP A 15 -5.16 11.91 -5.30
CA ASP A 15 -3.73 11.69 -5.45
C ASP A 15 -3.37 10.20 -5.28
N ASP A 16 -2.32 9.79 -5.99
CA ASP A 16 -1.71 8.48 -5.83
C ASP A 16 -0.60 8.55 -4.76
N LEU A 17 -0.50 7.51 -3.93
CA LEU A 17 0.67 7.33 -3.08
C LEU A 17 1.62 6.35 -3.75
N VAL A 18 2.77 6.84 -4.19
CA VAL A 18 3.84 6.02 -4.76
C VAL A 18 4.96 5.88 -3.73
N VAL A 19 5.24 4.65 -3.32
CA VAL A 19 6.34 4.32 -2.42
C VAL A 19 7.45 3.64 -3.20
N GLN A 20 8.64 4.20 -3.12
CA GLN A 20 9.85 3.66 -3.72
C GLN A 20 10.84 3.26 -2.62
N ALA A 21 11.39 2.08 -2.73
CA ALA A 21 12.41 1.60 -1.79
C ALA A 21 13.60 1.01 -2.54
N ARG A 22 14.80 1.32 -2.03
CA ARG A 22 16.04 0.68 -2.45
C ARG A 22 16.49 -0.25 -1.35
N PHE A 23 16.97 -1.41 -1.70
CA PHE A 23 17.50 -2.38 -0.75
C PHE A 23 18.82 -2.97 -1.25
N ALA A 24 19.60 -3.46 -0.33
CA ALA A 24 20.78 -4.26 -0.62
C ALA A 24 20.71 -5.57 0.15
N SER A 25 21.12 -6.66 -0.46
CA SER A 25 21.08 -7.99 0.14
C SER A 25 22.25 -8.84 -0.37
N ASP A 26 22.67 -9.83 0.41
CA ASP A 26 23.71 -10.76 -0.01
C ASP A 26 23.26 -11.53 -1.26
N PRO A 27 23.98 -11.42 -2.40
CA PRO A 27 23.64 -12.15 -3.63
C PRO A 27 23.65 -13.66 -3.49
N ALA A 28 24.34 -14.21 -2.50
CA ALA A 28 24.39 -15.66 -2.24
C ALA A 28 23.11 -16.21 -1.59
N LEU A 29 22.28 -15.33 -1.00
CA LEU A 29 21.02 -15.71 -0.38
C LEU A 29 19.84 -15.52 -1.36
N PRO A 30 18.66 -16.09 -1.09
CA PRO A 30 17.45 -15.80 -1.86
C PRO A 30 17.14 -14.29 -1.88
N CYS A 31 16.54 -13.81 -2.96
CA CYS A 31 16.16 -12.40 -3.06
C CYS A 31 15.10 -12.08 -2.00
N PRO A 32 15.26 -10.99 -1.22
CA PRO A 32 14.31 -10.63 -0.18
C PRO A 32 12.97 -10.16 -0.79
N SER A 33 11.95 -10.08 0.07
CA SER A 33 10.66 -9.47 -0.23
C SER A 33 10.55 -8.13 0.49
N VAL A 34 9.79 -7.21 -0.07
CA VAL A 34 9.52 -5.90 0.54
C VAL A 34 8.03 -5.77 0.83
N ALA A 35 7.69 -5.20 1.97
CA ALA A 35 6.34 -4.79 2.29
C ALA A 35 6.29 -3.33 2.71
N VAL A 36 5.18 -2.69 2.37
CA VAL A 36 4.85 -1.33 2.78
C VAL A 36 3.62 -1.40 3.65
N SER A 37 3.62 -0.69 4.75
CA SER A 37 2.45 -0.56 5.62
C SER A 37 2.15 0.91 5.91
N VAL A 38 0.87 1.22 6.00
CA VAL A 38 0.35 2.54 6.37
C VAL A 38 -0.32 2.41 7.74
N HIS A 39 0.01 3.31 8.63
CA HIS A 39 -0.42 3.29 10.03
C HIS A 39 -1.11 4.58 10.43
N THR A 40 -2.03 4.48 11.38
CA THR A 40 -2.52 5.63 12.15
C THR A 40 -1.48 6.09 13.15
N PRO A 41 -1.63 7.29 13.76
CA PRO A 41 -0.71 7.77 14.80
C PRO A 41 -0.59 6.87 16.03
N ASP A 42 -1.60 6.06 16.33
CA ASP A 42 -1.66 5.07 17.40
C ASP A 42 -1.18 3.66 16.98
N ASP A 43 -0.41 3.60 15.89
CA ASP A 43 0.26 2.39 15.36
C ASP A 43 -0.69 1.29 14.84
N ARG A 44 -1.94 1.59 14.54
CA ARG A 44 -2.79 0.63 13.84
C ARG A 44 -2.43 0.59 12.36
N ILE A 45 -2.14 -0.59 11.86
CA ILE A 45 -2.02 -0.81 10.42
C ILE A 45 -3.40 -0.63 9.79
N VAL A 46 -3.50 0.31 8.85
CA VAL A 46 -4.74 0.59 8.11
C VAL A 46 -4.68 0.07 6.68
N SER A 47 -3.49 -0.11 6.14
CA SER A 47 -3.28 -0.71 4.82
C SER A 47 -1.89 -1.30 4.73
N SER A 48 -1.72 -2.31 3.91
CA SER A 48 -0.39 -2.86 3.59
C SER A 48 -0.39 -3.45 2.18
N ALA A 49 0.79 -3.45 1.56
CA ALA A 49 1.11 -4.19 0.36
C ALA A 49 2.40 -4.95 0.59
N GLY A 50 2.50 -6.18 0.12
CA GLY A 50 3.69 -7.00 0.27
C GLY A 50 3.99 -7.76 -1.01
N ALA A 51 5.20 -7.63 -1.54
CA ALA A 51 5.58 -8.26 -2.80
C ALA A 51 5.30 -9.78 -2.78
N TRP A 52 5.60 -10.46 -1.68
CA TRP A 52 5.27 -11.87 -1.51
C TRP A 52 3.78 -12.16 -1.61
N ASN A 53 2.94 -11.40 -0.90
CA ASN A 53 1.49 -11.59 -0.89
C ASN A 53 0.86 -11.33 -2.25
N ASP A 54 1.43 -10.36 -2.99
CA ASP A 54 0.95 -9.96 -4.30
C ASP A 54 1.56 -10.79 -5.44
N GLY A 55 2.38 -11.81 -5.10
CA GLY A 55 3.01 -12.71 -6.07
C GLY A 55 4.08 -12.03 -6.91
N VAL A 56 4.69 -10.96 -6.42
CA VAL A 56 5.74 -10.22 -7.10
C VAL A 56 7.11 -10.71 -6.66
N GLU A 57 7.89 -11.22 -7.60
CA GLU A 57 9.29 -11.58 -7.39
C GLU A 57 10.18 -10.35 -7.63
N LEU A 58 10.89 -9.93 -6.59
CA LEU A 58 11.80 -8.80 -6.70
C LEU A 58 13.08 -9.20 -7.41
N GLN A 59 13.70 -8.21 -8.06
CA GLN A 59 14.97 -8.38 -8.75
C GLN A 59 16.06 -7.54 -8.08
N ARG A 60 17.30 -8.01 -8.16
CA ARG A 60 18.49 -7.29 -7.72
C ARG A 60 19.62 -7.55 -8.69
N ASP A 61 20.60 -6.67 -8.70
CA ASP A 61 21.79 -6.84 -9.51
C ASP A 61 22.82 -7.77 -8.87
N ALA A 62 23.96 -7.98 -9.55
CA ALA A 62 25.04 -8.84 -9.07
C ALA A 62 25.70 -8.34 -7.77
N SER A 63 25.56 -7.06 -7.42
CA SER A 63 26.03 -6.50 -6.16
C SER A 63 25.04 -6.70 -5.01
N GLY A 64 23.84 -7.22 -5.29
CA GLY A 64 22.77 -7.38 -4.32
C GLY A 64 21.85 -6.16 -4.19
N ALA A 65 22.08 -5.11 -4.97
CA ALA A 65 21.23 -3.92 -4.94
C ALA A 65 19.94 -4.12 -5.74
N GLY A 66 18.82 -3.71 -5.15
CA GLY A 66 17.51 -3.78 -5.77
C GLY A 66 16.69 -2.51 -5.55
N PHE A 67 15.65 -2.38 -6.36
CA PHE A 67 14.70 -1.28 -6.32
C PHE A 67 13.29 -1.83 -6.47
N VAL A 68 12.37 -1.31 -5.69
CA VAL A 68 10.95 -1.65 -5.76
C VAL A 68 10.11 -0.38 -5.69
N GLN A 69 9.01 -0.40 -6.42
CA GLN A 69 7.99 0.65 -6.37
C GLN A 69 6.63 0.00 -6.20
N VAL A 70 5.80 0.55 -5.30
CA VAL A 70 4.39 0.24 -5.19
C VAL A 70 3.57 1.52 -5.30
N CYS A 71 2.49 1.47 -6.06
CA CYS A 71 1.56 2.58 -6.25
C CYS A 71 0.20 2.22 -5.65
N PHE A 72 -0.25 3.03 -4.71
CA PHE A 72 -1.61 3.01 -4.20
C PHE A 72 -2.40 4.07 -4.94
N ALA A 73 -3.02 3.67 -6.05
CA ALA A 73 -3.75 4.57 -6.94
C ALA A 73 -4.96 5.19 -6.24
N LYS A 74 -5.19 6.48 -6.46
CA LYS A 74 -6.29 7.26 -5.87
C LYS A 74 -6.42 6.95 -4.38
N PHE A 75 -5.34 7.21 -3.64
CA PHE A 75 -5.18 6.80 -2.25
C PHE A 75 -6.44 6.97 -1.43
N PRO A 76 -7.08 5.87 -0.93
CA PRO A 76 -8.45 5.90 -0.46
C PRO A 76 -8.62 6.29 1.01
N LEU A 77 -7.53 6.57 1.72
CA LEU A 77 -7.62 6.99 3.12
C LEU A 77 -8.24 8.37 3.23
N LEU A 78 -9.17 8.52 4.17
CA LEU A 78 -9.86 9.78 4.44
C LEU A 78 -8.96 10.73 5.23
N LYS A 79 -9.44 11.97 5.40
CA LYS A 79 -8.74 13.04 6.12
C LYS A 79 -8.16 12.55 7.43
N GLY A 80 -6.86 12.71 7.59
CA GLY A 80 -6.14 12.28 8.79
C GLY A 80 -4.63 12.36 8.65
N ARG A 81 -3.98 11.88 9.68
CA ARG A 81 -2.53 11.76 9.74
C ARG A 81 -2.18 10.28 9.74
N TYR A 82 -1.15 9.93 8.97
CA TYR A 82 -0.72 8.55 8.80
C TYR A 82 0.79 8.48 8.70
N PHE A 83 1.33 7.29 8.90
CA PHE A 83 2.75 7.00 8.67
C PHE A 83 2.88 5.89 7.65
N VAL A 84 3.93 5.96 6.87
CA VAL A 84 4.35 4.86 5.99
C VAL A 84 5.59 4.23 6.59
N SER A 85 5.57 2.91 6.71
CA SER A 85 6.74 2.10 7.05
C SER A 85 7.05 1.14 5.91
N VAL A 86 8.33 0.85 5.71
CA VAL A 86 8.82 -0.10 4.71
C VAL A 86 9.61 -1.18 5.43
N HIS A 87 9.34 -2.43 5.11
CA HIS A 87 9.97 -3.58 5.75
C HIS A 87 10.65 -4.46 4.69
N LEU A 88 11.85 -4.89 4.99
CA LEU A 88 12.58 -5.89 4.22
C LEU A 88 12.39 -7.25 4.91
N PHE A 89 11.82 -8.20 4.19
CA PHE A 89 11.55 -9.55 4.67
C PHE A 89 12.43 -10.58 3.97
N CYS A 90 12.50 -11.77 4.56
CA CYS A 90 13.01 -12.92 3.82
C CYS A 90 12.15 -13.18 2.56
N GLU A 91 12.63 -14.02 1.67
CA GLU A 91 11.99 -14.38 0.40
C GLU A 91 10.55 -14.88 0.54
N ARG A 92 10.18 -15.37 1.72
CA ARG A 92 8.86 -15.92 2.03
C ARG A 92 7.97 -14.94 2.82
N GLY A 93 8.45 -13.73 3.12
CA GLY A 93 7.70 -12.75 3.88
C GLY A 93 7.47 -13.10 5.37
N LEU A 94 8.25 -14.02 5.94
CA LEU A 94 8.04 -14.52 7.31
C LEU A 94 8.93 -13.83 8.36
N HIS A 95 10.15 -13.46 7.99
CA HIS A 95 11.13 -12.86 8.90
C HIS A 95 11.47 -11.47 8.42
N ILE A 96 11.40 -10.49 9.31
CA ILE A 96 11.85 -9.12 9.05
C ILE A 96 13.37 -9.11 9.20
N TYR A 97 14.05 -8.66 8.14
CA TYR A 97 15.50 -8.45 8.17
C TYR A 97 15.84 -7.02 8.59
N ASP A 98 15.05 -6.06 8.08
CA ASP A 98 15.26 -4.64 8.35
C ASP A 98 13.94 -3.87 8.17
N ALA A 99 13.84 -2.69 8.76
CA ALA A 99 12.66 -1.85 8.66
C ALA A 99 13.01 -0.37 8.70
N ALA A 100 12.38 0.39 7.84
CA ALA A 100 12.29 1.83 7.92
C ALA A 100 10.93 2.21 8.54
N ASP A 101 10.87 2.19 9.87
CA ASP A 101 9.65 2.49 10.59
C ASP A 101 9.34 3.98 10.53
N ARG A 102 8.07 4.32 10.27
CA ARG A 102 7.58 5.69 10.16
C ARG A 102 8.46 6.55 9.24
N ALA A 103 8.92 5.94 8.13
CA ALA A 103 9.83 6.57 7.17
C ALA A 103 9.24 7.87 6.61
N VAL A 104 7.92 7.95 6.52
CA VAL A 104 7.22 9.12 6.01
C VAL A 104 5.95 9.40 6.79
N TYR A 105 5.73 10.67 6.97
CA TYR A 105 4.54 11.22 7.57
C TYR A 105 3.60 11.74 6.48
N LEU A 106 2.36 11.26 6.50
CA LEU A 106 1.31 11.68 5.57
C LEU A 106 0.31 12.57 6.26
N GLU A 107 -0.09 13.63 5.61
CA GLU A 107 -1.26 14.43 5.94
C GLU A 107 -2.26 14.36 4.79
N VAL A 108 -3.36 13.63 5.01
CA VAL A 108 -4.40 13.42 4.01
C VAL A 108 -5.52 14.42 4.23
N THR A 109 -5.90 15.12 3.16
CA THR A 109 -7.08 15.98 3.07
C THR A 109 -8.18 15.30 2.24
N GLN A 110 -9.39 15.81 2.26
CA GLN A 110 -10.50 15.31 1.43
C GLN A 110 -11.45 16.43 1.03
N ASN A 111 -12.10 16.28 -0.11
CA ASN A 111 -13.06 17.26 -0.63
C ASN A 111 -14.49 17.06 -0.12
N GLY A 112 -14.77 15.95 0.58
CA GLY A 112 -16.10 15.59 1.06
C GLY A 112 -16.22 15.62 2.58
N LEU A 113 -17.42 15.30 3.07
CA LEU A 113 -17.74 15.19 4.50
C LEU A 113 -17.81 13.74 4.98
N GLU A 114 -17.26 12.81 4.20
CA GLU A 114 -17.21 11.39 4.56
C GLU A 114 -16.40 11.22 5.85
N GLN A 115 -16.88 10.34 6.73
CA GLN A 115 -16.22 10.03 8.00
C GLN A 115 -15.76 8.58 8.02
N GLY A 116 -14.67 8.31 8.70
CA GLY A 116 -14.05 7.00 8.79
C GLY A 116 -12.58 7.03 8.43
N LEU A 117 -12.03 5.86 8.11
CA LEU A 117 -10.62 5.71 7.69
C LEU A 117 -10.48 5.58 6.17
N PHE A 118 -11.49 5.02 5.50
CA PHE A 118 -11.43 4.68 4.07
C PHE A 118 -12.62 5.24 3.33
N HIS A 119 -12.39 5.64 2.10
CA HIS A 119 -13.46 5.80 1.13
C HIS A 119 -13.94 4.42 0.68
N VAL A 120 -15.23 4.16 0.85
CA VAL A 120 -15.86 2.95 0.35
C VAL A 120 -16.72 3.32 -0.86
N PRO A 121 -16.42 2.80 -2.06
CA PRO A 121 -17.22 3.04 -3.25
C PRO A 121 -18.67 2.66 -3.01
N ARG A 122 -19.61 3.53 -3.38
CA ARG A 122 -21.04 3.32 -3.17
C ARG A 122 -21.88 4.05 -4.20
N VAL A 123 -23.04 3.50 -4.46
CA VAL A 123 -24.04 4.11 -5.34
C VAL A 123 -25.34 4.23 -4.56
N TRP A 124 -25.94 5.41 -4.64
CA TRP A 124 -27.27 5.67 -4.08
C TRP A 124 -28.31 5.60 -5.17
N THR A 125 -29.40 4.85 -4.93
CA THR A 125 -30.58 4.84 -5.79
C THR A 125 -31.77 5.29 -4.98
N SER A 126 -32.52 6.26 -5.49
CA SER A 126 -33.79 6.69 -4.89
C SER A 126 -34.89 6.59 -5.94
N ALA A 127 -36.07 6.15 -5.52
CA ALA A 127 -37.28 6.14 -6.33
C ALA A 127 -38.36 7.00 -5.68
N ALA A 128 -39.18 7.69 -6.49
CA ALA A 128 -40.35 8.38 -5.98
C ALA A 128 -41.43 7.36 -5.62
N GLY A 129 -41.91 7.39 -4.38
CA GLY A 129 -42.92 6.47 -3.87
C GLY A 129 -42.37 5.42 -2.89
N VAL A 130 -43.25 4.79 -2.14
CA VAL A 130 -42.91 3.67 -1.25
C VAL A 130 -42.66 2.46 -2.11
N PRO A 131 -41.51 1.79 -2.06
CA PRO A 131 -41.33 0.53 -2.75
C PRO A 131 -42.39 -0.44 -2.22
N GLN A 132 -43.25 -0.96 -3.10
CA GLN A 132 -44.12 -2.08 -2.74
C GLN A 132 -43.17 -3.22 -2.35
N ALA A 133 -43.31 -3.76 -1.14
CA ALA A 133 -42.49 -4.85 -0.66
C ALA A 133 -42.51 -5.97 -1.66
N ALA A 134 -41.44 -6.12 -2.42
CA ALA A 134 -41.23 -7.31 -3.22
C ALA A 134 -41.03 -8.48 -2.25
N ASP A 135 -41.80 -9.52 -2.48
CA ASP A 135 -41.79 -10.76 -1.73
C ASP A 135 -40.35 -11.24 -1.44
N THR A 136 -39.97 -11.22 -0.18
CA THR A 136 -38.61 -11.50 0.28
C THR A 136 -38.37 -13.01 0.37
N SER A 137 -38.41 -13.68 -0.75
CA SER A 137 -38.09 -15.11 -0.83
C SER A 137 -36.93 -15.44 -1.79
N GLU A 138 -35.97 -14.52 -1.97
CA GLU A 138 -34.66 -14.90 -2.51
C GLU A 138 -33.70 -13.73 -2.32
N GLY A 139 -32.86 -13.84 -1.26
CA GLY A 139 -31.71 -12.95 -1.06
C GLY A 139 -30.60 -13.25 -2.05
N ALA A 140 -30.84 -13.02 -3.34
CA ALA A 140 -29.80 -13.06 -4.35
C ALA A 140 -29.30 -11.62 -4.58
N LEU A 141 -28.12 -11.31 -4.09
CA LEU A 141 -27.35 -10.19 -4.55
C LEU A 141 -27.05 -10.40 -6.04
N ARG A 142 -27.91 -9.87 -6.90
CA ARG A 142 -27.70 -9.90 -8.35
C ARG A 142 -26.72 -8.79 -8.70
N LEU A 143 -25.44 -9.12 -8.72
CA LEU A 143 -24.42 -8.31 -9.37
C LEU A 143 -24.61 -8.45 -10.88
N GLU A 144 -25.49 -7.63 -11.47
CA GLU A 144 -25.55 -7.55 -12.92
C GLU A 144 -24.29 -6.83 -13.43
N GLY A 145 -23.50 -7.57 -14.20
CA GLY A 145 -22.20 -7.22 -14.68
C GLY A 145 -22.14 -5.92 -15.49
N LYS A 146 -21.57 -4.90 -14.87
CA LYS A 146 -20.89 -3.79 -15.55
C LYS A 146 -19.50 -3.54 -14.95
N ALA A 147 -18.96 -4.51 -14.20
CA ALA A 147 -17.66 -4.37 -13.56
C ALA A 147 -16.48 -4.49 -14.56
N GLU A 148 -16.64 -5.15 -15.69
CA GLU A 148 -15.57 -5.37 -16.64
C GLU A 148 -15.17 -4.13 -17.46
N THR A 149 -16.09 -3.19 -17.66
CA THR A 149 -15.81 -1.97 -18.44
C THR A 149 -15.11 -0.90 -17.61
N HIS A 150 -15.15 -0.99 -16.27
CA HIS A 150 -14.54 0.02 -15.39
C HIS A 150 -13.05 -0.22 -15.13
N LEU A 151 -12.59 -1.47 -15.17
CA LEU A 151 -11.17 -1.78 -14.98
C LEU A 151 -10.31 -1.31 -16.16
N ALA A 152 -10.81 -1.42 -17.39
CA ALA A 152 -10.09 -0.96 -18.57
C ALA A 152 -9.96 0.58 -18.63
N THR A 153 -10.97 1.31 -18.13
CA THR A 153 -10.97 2.78 -18.10
C THR A 153 -10.11 3.34 -16.96
N LEU A 154 -9.86 2.57 -15.90
CA LEU A 154 -8.98 2.97 -14.80
C LEU A 154 -7.50 2.93 -15.17
N LEU A 155 -7.11 2.13 -16.15
CA LEU A 155 -5.73 2.06 -16.62
C LEU A 155 -5.36 3.17 -17.61
N ASP A 156 -6.34 3.76 -18.32
CA ASP A 156 -6.12 4.84 -19.28
C ASP A 156 -6.18 6.26 -18.66
N GLY A 157 -6.59 6.38 -17.40
CA GLY A 157 -6.79 7.66 -16.71
C GLY A 157 -5.80 7.95 -15.59
N LEU A 158 -4.55 7.47 -15.67
CA LEU A 158 -3.49 7.87 -14.74
C LEU A 158 -3.09 9.32 -14.99
N SER A 159 -3.91 10.24 -14.48
CA SER A 159 -3.61 11.67 -14.45
C SER A 159 -2.49 11.95 -13.46
N SER A 160 -1.45 12.38 -13.94
CA SER A 160 -0.11 12.79 -13.66
C SER A 160 0.11 13.76 -12.50
N GLN A 161 -0.19 13.36 -11.28
CA GLN A 161 0.56 13.87 -10.13
C GLN A 161 0.91 12.67 -9.23
N ALA A 162 1.84 11.87 -9.70
CA ALA A 162 2.48 10.86 -8.86
C ALA A 162 3.41 11.59 -7.91
N VAL A 163 3.08 11.58 -6.62
CA VAL A 163 4.01 11.99 -5.59
C VAL A 163 4.93 10.82 -5.33
N SER A 164 6.15 10.88 -5.85
CA SER A 164 7.18 9.87 -5.63
C SER A 164 7.83 10.06 -4.28
N LEU A 165 7.81 9.01 -3.48
CA LEU A 165 8.53 8.92 -2.25
C LEU A 165 9.76 8.04 -2.47
N GLU A 166 10.95 8.63 -2.34
CA GLU A 166 12.18 7.86 -2.23
C GLU A 166 12.50 7.67 -0.74
N VAL A 167 12.44 6.43 -0.27
CA VAL A 167 12.99 6.09 1.05
C VAL A 167 14.49 6.07 0.89
N GLY A 168 15.17 7.13 1.39
CA GLY A 168 16.58 7.39 1.12
C GLY A 168 17.55 6.52 1.91
N GLU A 169 17.07 5.60 2.76
CA GLU A 169 17.94 4.68 3.50
C GLU A 169 18.06 3.36 2.76
N SER A 170 19.31 2.97 2.51
CA SER A 170 19.63 1.64 2.00
C SER A 170 19.39 0.65 3.14
N LEU A 171 18.36 -0.16 3.02
CA LEU A 171 18.10 -1.24 3.96
C LEU A 171 19.21 -2.30 3.80
N THR A 172 19.97 -2.52 4.86
CA THR A 172 21.09 -3.46 4.87
C THR A 172 20.79 -4.66 5.77
N PHE A 173 21.28 -5.83 5.38
CA PHE A 173 21.23 -7.01 6.24
C PHE A 173 22.23 -6.87 7.37
N PRO A 174 21.86 -7.17 8.64
CA PRO A 174 22.85 -7.47 9.63
C PRO A 174 23.58 -8.78 9.26
N ASP A 175 24.90 -8.79 9.39
CA ASP A 175 25.71 -9.99 9.26
C ASP A 175 25.11 -11.10 10.15
N THR A 176 24.61 -12.15 9.54
CA THR A 176 24.15 -13.34 10.24
C THR A 176 25.37 -14.06 10.78
N GLN A 177 25.79 -13.74 12.00
CA GLN A 177 26.71 -14.62 12.72
C GLN A 177 26.05 -15.99 12.84
N ALA A 178 26.63 -16.93 12.13
CA ALA A 178 26.30 -18.33 12.23
C ALA A 178 26.45 -18.79 13.70
N HIS A 179 25.33 -18.86 14.41
CA HIS A 179 25.33 -19.66 15.63
C HIS A 179 25.41 -21.13 15.23
N GLY A 180 26.65 -21.64 15.26
CA GLY A 180 26.91 -23.03 15.15
C GLY A 180 26.14 -23.80 16.22
N LEU A 181 25.22 -24.62 15.80
CA LEU A 181 24.71 -25.73 16.57
C LEU A 181 25.80 -26.76 16.61
N ALA A 182 26.55 -26.80 17.71
CA ALA A 182 27.37 -27.96 18.06
C ALA A 182 26.44 -29.00 18.70
N ALA A 183 26.50 -30.19 18.13
CA ALA A 183 26.11 -31.55 18.56
C ALA A 183 25.26 -31.70 19.82
#